data_eca6a649f173ae8ad2f2ddb0861fce23
#
_entry.id   eca6a649f173ae8ad2f2ddb0861fce23
#
_cell.length_a   1.000
_cell.length_b   1.000
_cell.length_c   1.000
_cell.angle_alpha   90.00
_cell.angle_beta   90.00
_cell.angle_gamma   90.00
#
_symmetry.space_group_name_H-M   'P 1'
#
loop_
_entity.id
_entity.type
_entity.pdbx_description
1 polymer ?
#
loop_
_entity_poly.entity_id
_entity_poly.type
_entity_poly.pdbx_seq_one_letter_code
_entity_poly.pdbx_strand_id
1 'polypeptide(L)'
;MRNIKLTISYKGTAYAGWQFQKNAHSIEEALLDAIHQVTGEVVKLYGAGRTDAGVHAQGQVANFTTASRIPPERFALALNTKLPRDIRVMESHQVPEDFHSRYSAVGKIYAYTLYTAPIESPFYWDYTWHIREVLDLRAMDTAARAFCGEHDFRGFMSTGSAVKSTVRRIDTLTIEDHSPEIQLTIQGNGFLYNMVRIITGTLVAVGMGKIKAEDIPGIIESGDREQGGITAPAQGLMLKKVIYSQ
;
A
#
# COMPACT_ATOMS: atom_id res chain seq x y z
N MET A 1 -20.03 -18.62 15.17
CA MET A 1 -18.84 -17.74 15.21
C MET A 1 -19.18 -16.41 14.59
N ARG A 2 -18.43 -15.36 14.88
CA ARG A 2 -18.65 -14.01 14.32
C ARG A 2 -17.47 -13.62 13.46
N ASN A 3 -17.70 -13.00 12.32
CA ASN A 3 -16.65 -12.46 11.44
C ASN A 3 -16.40 -11.00 11.82
N ILE A 4 -15.18 -10.68 12.24
CA ILE A 4 -14.77 -9.33 12.70
C ILE A 4 -13.84 -8.73 11.69
N LYS A 5 -14.21 -7.57 11.15
CA LYS A 5 -13.39 -6.72 10.30
C LYS A 5 -12.63 -5.70 11.16
N LEU A 6 -11.36 -5.54 10.89
CA LEU A 6 -10.47 -4.55 11.49
C LEU A 6 -10.00 -3.56 10.42
N THR A 7 -10.03 -2.27 10.75
CA THR A 7 -9.29 -1.24 10.01
C THR A 7 -8.01 -0.92 10.78
N ILE A 8 -6.86 -1.02 10.11
CA ILE A 8 -5.55 -1.04 10.77
C ILE A 8 -4.66 0.03 10.17
N SER A 9 -4.00 0.80 11.05
CA SER A 9 -2.95 1.75 10.69
C SER A 9 -1.61 1.29 11.25
N TYR A 10 -0.53 1.40 10.45
CA TYR A 10 0.81 1.05 10.92
C TYR A 10 1.93 1.83 10.23
N LYS A 11 3.00 2.06 10.98
CA LYS A 11 4.30 2.47 10.47
C LYS A 11 5.11 1.22 10.13
N GLY A 12 5.35 0.96 8.84
CA GLY A 12 5.97 -0.26 8.36
C GLY A 12 7.48 -0.35 8.53
N THR A 13 8.17 0.73 8.93
CA THR A 13 9.64 0.86 8.95
C THR A 13 10.35 -0.29 9.65
N ALA A 14 9.80 -0.79 10.77
CA ALA A 14 10.41 -1.85 11.57
C ALA A 14 9.95 -3.27 11.16
N TYR A 15 9.15 -3.41 10.11
CA TYR A 15 8.51 -4.68 9.75
C TYR A 15 8.94 -5.18 8.37
N ALA A 16 9.03 -6.50 8.24
CA ALA A 16 9.27 -7.19 6.96
C ALA A 16 8.02 -7.25 6.06
N GLY A 17 7.12 -6.29 6.22
CA GLY A 17 5.86 -6.16 5.53
C GLY A 17 4.67 -6.76 6.29
N TRP A 18 3.57 -6.93 5.55
CA TRP A 18 2.33 -7.45 6.12
C TRP A 18 2.43 -8.92 6.53
N GLN A 19 2.88 -9.78 5.60
CA GLN A 19 2.72 -11.22 5.73
C GLN A 19 3.67 -11.84 6.74
N PHE A 20 3.14 -12.77 7.57
CA PHE A 20 3.93 -13.60 8.48
C PHE A 20 5.11 -14.28 7.78
N GLN A 21 6.29 -14.21 8.40
CA GLN A 21 7.54 -14.82 7.96
C GLN A 21 8.27 -15.41 9.18
N LYS A 22 8.84 -16.61 9.04
CA LYS A 22 9.48 -17.32 10.17
C LYS A 22 10.66 -16.57 10.80
N ASN A 23 11.36 -15.74 10.02
CA ASN A 23 12.65 -15.15 10.41
C ASN A 23 12.60 -13.61 10.49
N ALA A 24 11.43 -12.99 10.48
CA ALA A 24 11.31 -11.54 10.52
C ALA A 24 9.95 -11.11 11.05
N HIS A 25 9.94 -10.05 11.87
CA HIS A 25 8.70 -9.49 12.41
C HIS A 25 7.81 -8.92 11.31
N SER A 26 6.52 -9.24 11.36
CA SER A 26 5.51 -8.81 10.40
C SER A 26 4.29 -8.20 11.11
N ILE A 27 3.52 -7.42 10.34
CA ILE A 27 2.28 -6.81 10.86
C ILE A 27 1.25 -7.91 11.21
N GLU A 28 1.12 -8.93 10.37
CA GLU A 28 0.20 -10.06 10.58
C GLU A 28 0.53 -10.83 11.86
N GLU A 29 1.81 -11.09 12.14
CA GLU A 29 2.28 -11.74 13.36
C GLU A 29 1.87 -10.96 14.60
N ALA A 30 2.18 -9.66 14.65
CA ALA A 30 1.83 -8.81 15.80
C ALA A 30 0.32 -8.77 16.04
N LEU A 31 -0.50 -8.78 14.98
CA LEU A 31 -1.96 -8.83 15.11
C LEU A 31 -2.45 -10.19 15.62
N LEU A 32 -1.90 -11.29 15.11
CA LEU A 32 -2.26 -12.65 15.56
C LEU A 32 -1.92 -12.84 17.05
N ASP A 33 -0.75 -12.37 17.47
CA ASP A 33 -0.33 -12.42 18.88
C ASP A 33 -1.25 -11.58 19.77
N ALA A 34 -1.62 -10.38 19.34
CA ALA A 34 -2.55 -9.53 20.06
C ALA A 34 -3.95 -10.16 20.15
N ILE A 35 -4.47 -10.76 19.09
CA ILE A 35 -5.74 -11.47 19.08
C ILE A 35 -5.69 -12.65 20.04
N HIS A 36 -4.62 -13.45 20.00
CA HIS A 36 -4.45 -14.58 20.92
C HIS A 36 -4.41 -14.12 22.38
N GLN A 37 -3.66 -13.08 22.72
CA GLN A 37 -3.57 -12.55 24.09
C GLN A 37 -4.91 -12.00 24.61
N VAL A 38 -5.76 -11.47 23.73
CA VAL A 38 -7.05 -10.86 24.10
C VAL A 38 -8.19 -11.88 24.18
N THR A 39 -8.17 -12.89 23.29
CA THR A 39 -9.28 -13.84 23.15
C THR A 39 -8.97 -15.25 23.67
N GLY A 40 -7.70 -15.61 23.78
CA GLY A 40 -7.23 -16.99 23.99
C GLY A 40 -7.34 -17.88 22.75
N GLU A 41 -7.80 -17.36 21.62
CA GLU A 41 -8.05 -18.13 20.40
C GLU A 41 -6.86 -18.08 19.43
N VAL A 42 -6.61 -19.18 18.73
CA VAL A 42 -5.74 -19.23 17.55
C VAL A 42 -6.64 -19.07 16.33
N VAL A 43 -6.51 -17.93 15.64
CA VAL A 43 -7.37 -17.58 14.50
C VAL A 43 -6.57 -17.50 13.22
N LYS A 44 -7.28 -17.53 12.07
CA LYS A 44 -6.73 -17.19 10.77
C LYS A 44 -7.10 -15.75 10.44
N LEU A 45 -6.10 -14.92 10.16
CA LEU A 45 -6.28 -13.52 9.79
C LEU A 45 -6.20 -13.40 8.26
N TYR A 46 -7.16 -12.70 7.66
CA TYR A 46 -7.21 -12.46 6.22
C TYR A 46 -7.02 -10.96 5.94
N GLY A 47 -5.86 -10.58 5.44
CA GLY A 47 -5.59 -9.20 5.02
C GLY A 47 -6.13 -8.88 3.63
N ALA A 48 -6.53 -7.64 3.37
CA ALA A 48 -7.00 -7.16 2.07
C ALA A 48 -5.93 -7.20 0.98
N GLY A 49 -4.68 -7.16 1.38
CA GLY A 49 -3.52 -7.29 0.52
C GLY A 49 -2.23 -7.21 1.32
N ARG A 50 -1.15 -7.67 0.70
CA ARG A 50 0.18 -7.54 1.27
C ARG A 50 0.69 -6.13 1.03
N THR A 51 1.45 -5.62 1.99
CA THR A 51 2.35 -4.49 1.81
C THR A 51 3.77 -4.99 1.98
N ASP A 52 4.71 -4.41 1.23
CA ASP A 52 6.12 -4.79 1.26
C ASP A 52 6.80 -4.33 2.55
N ALA A 53 8.01 -4.84 2.82
CA ALA A 53 8.84 -4.36 3.92
C ALA A 53 9.03 -2.85 3.85
N GLY A 54 8.85 -2.16 4.96
CA GLY A 54 8.97 -0.72 5.09
C GLY A 54 7.76 0.10 4.60
N VAL A 55 6.77 -0.50 3.95
CA VAL A 55 5.56 0.19 3.46
C VAL A 55 4.57 0.42 4.60
N HIS A 56 3.99 1.60 4.66
CA HIS A 56 3.02 2.03 5.68
C HIS A 56 1.57 1.77 5.27
N ALA A 57 0.66 1.86 6.24
CA ALA A 57 -0.77 1.91 5.97
C ALA A 57 -1.50 2.82 6.96
N GLN A 58 -2.50 3.54 6.47
CA GLN A 58 -3.51 4.22 7.28
C GLN A 58 -4.85 3.47 7.31
N GLY A 59 -5.11 2.64 6.30
CA GLY A 59 -6.40 1.97 6.13
C GLY A 59 -6.26 0.56 5.58
N GLN A 60 -5.33 -0.24 6.11
CA GLN A 60 -5.30 -1.68 5.84
C GLN A 60 -6.52 -2.33 6.47
N VAL A 61 -7.08 -3.33 5.81
CA VAL A 61 -8.22 -4.07 6.33
C VAL A 61 -7.86 -5.55 6.48
N ALA A 62 -8.26 -6.12 7.61
CA ALA A 62 -8.20 -7.56 7.83
C ALA A 62 -9.51 -8.06 8.47
N ASN A 63 -9.80 -9.36 8.34
CA ASN A 63 -10.89 -9.99 9.05
C ASN A 63 -10.47 -11.35 9.61
N PHE A 64 -11.14 -11.75 10.69
CA PHE A 64 -10.99 -13.06 11.32
C PHE A 64 -12.31 -13.52 11.94
N THR A 65 -12.44 -14.83 12.14
CA THR A 65 -13.61 -15.42 12.78
C THR A 65 -13.30 -15.77 14.23
N THR A 66 -14.24 -15.47 15.16
CA THR A 66 -14.05 -15.68 16.60
C THR A 66 -15.33 -16.16 17.29
N ALA A 67 -15.18 -16.92 18.37
CA ALA A 67 -16.24 -17.26 19.33
C ALA A 67 -16.23 -16.33 20.57
N SER A 68 -15.23 -15.45 20.69
CA SER A 68 -15.09 -14.50 21.81
C SER A 68 -16.36 -13.68 21.99
N ARG A 69 -16.69 -13.36 23.25
CA ARG A 69 -17.85 -12.54 23.63
C ARG A 69 -17.57 -11.03 23.65
N ILE A 70 -16.36 -10.61 23.33
CA ILE A 70 -16.00 -9.18 23.24
C ILE A 70 -16.95 -8.50 22.22
N PRO A 71 -17.61 -7.38 22.57
CA PRO A 71 -18.41 -6.64 21.59
C PRO A 71 -17.59 -6.27 20.36
N PRO A 72 -18.15 -6.40 19.13
CA PRO A 72 -17.39 -6.20 17.87
C PRO A 72 -16.64 -4.87 17.80
N GLU A 73 -17.25 -3.80 18.27
CA GLU A 73 -16.70 -2.43 18.31
C GLU A 73 -15.63 -2.23 19.39
N ARG A 74 -15.49 -3.19 20.34
CA ARG A 74 -14.51 -3.14 21.42
C ARG A 74 -13.21 -3.87 21.09
N PHE A 75 -13.16 -4.67 20.02
CA PHE A 75 -11.92 -5.33 19.61
C PHE A 75 -10.79 -4.33 19.34
N ALA A 76 -11.08 -3.19 18.73
CA ALA A 76 -10.08 -2.16 18.47
C ALA A 76 -9.39 -1.71 19.77
N LEU A 77 -10.15 -1.38 20.80
CA LEU A 77 -9.62 -0.98 22.11
C LEU A 77 -8.85 -2.12 22.78
N ALA A 78 -9.42 -3.32 22.79
CA ALA A 78 -8.80 -4.48 23.44
C ALA A 78 -7.46 -4.84 22.78
N LEU A 79 -7.40 -4.95 21.45
CA LEU A 79 -6.19 -5.27 20.71
C LEU A 79 -5.09 -4.21 20.88
N ASN A 80 -5.47 -2.93 20.91
CA ASN A 80 -4.52 -1.82 21.09
C ASN A 80 -3.83 -1.82 22.47
N THR A 81 -4.34 -2.57 23.46
CA THR A 81 -3.63 -2.78 24.74
C THR A 81 -2.44 -3.72 24.62
N LYS A 82 -2.39 -4.53 23.56
CA LYS A 82 -1.37 -5.55 23.32
C LYS A 82 -0.45 -5.22 22.14
N LEU A 83 -0.92 -4.40 21.22
CA LEU A 83 -0.15 -4.00 20.03
C LEU A 83 0.95 -2.99 20.38
N PRO A 84 2.11 -3.08 19.69
CA PRO A 84 3.17 -2.08 19.79
C PRO A 84 2.66 -0.72 19.27
N ARG A 85 3.34 0.38 19.62
CA ARG A 85 2.85 1.76 19.34
C ARG A 85 2.72 2.09 17.87
N ASP A 86 3.45 1.43 17.01
CA ASP A 86 3.50 1.61 15.56
C ASP A 86 2.45 0.79 14.79
N ILE A 87 1.63 -0.01 15.48
CA ILE A 87 0.45 -0.68 14.92
C ILE A 87 -0.78 -0.31 15.74
N ARG A 88 -1.85 0.15 15.10
CA ARG A 88 -3.13 0.45 15.75
C ARG A 88 -4.30 -0.08 14.96
N VAL A 89 -5.22 -0.74 15.65
CA VAL A 89 -6.56 -0.99 15.13
C VAL A 89 -7.39 0.26 15.36
N MET A 90 -7.80 0.90 14.29
CA MET A 90 -8.56 2.15 14.32
C MET A 90 -10.05 1.88 14.54
N GLU A 91 -10.57 0.82 13.90
CA GLU A 91 -11.98 0.43 13.96
C GLU A 91 -12.11 -1.09 13.93
N SER A 92 -13.18 -1.57 14.55
CA SER A 92 -13.57 -2.98 14.50
C SER A 92 -15.09 -3.12 14.43
N HIS A 93 -15.57 -3.94 13.51
CA HIS A 93 -17.01 -4.16 13.29
C HIS A 93 -17.29 -5.63 12.98
N GLN A 94 -18.49 -6.08 13.35
CA GLN A 94 -18.97 -7.35 12.82
C GLN A 94 -19.42 -7.18 11.38
N VAL A 95 -19.07 -8.14 10.56
CA VAL A 95 -19.43 -8.18 9.14
C VAL A 95 -20.11 -9.51 8.80
N PRO A 96 -20.81 -9.62 7.65
CA PRO A 96 -21.39 -10.86 7.18
C PRO A 96 -20.37 -12.01 7.16
N GLU A 97 -20.85 -13.25 7.33
CA GLU A 97 -19.96 -14.43 7.41
C GLU A 97 -19.16 -14.66 6.12
N ASP A 98 -19.73 -14.31 4.97
CA ASP A 98 -19.13 -14.42 3.64
C ASP A 98 -18.17 -13.27 3.30
N PHE A 99 -18.10 -12.22 4.12
CA PHE A 99 -17.16 -11.13 3.92
C PHE A 99 -15.72 -11.64 4.03
N HIS A 100 -14.91 -11.28 3.02
CA HIS A 100 -13.48 -11.59 2.99
C HIS A 100 -12.68 -10.34 2.59
N SER A 101 -11.81 -9.85 3.47
CA SER A 101 -11.07 -8.58 3.28
C SER A 101 -10.40 -8.45 1.91
N ARG A 102 -9.90 -9.55 1.34
CA ARG A 102 -9.23 -9.54 0.03
C ARG A 102 -10.20 -9.64 -1.14
N TYR A 103 -11.17 -10.56 -1.05
CA TYR A 103 -12.02 -10.89 -2.22
C TYR A 103 -13.23 -9.99 -2.35
N SER A 104 -13.69 -9.41 -1.24
CA SER A 104 -14.77 -8.41 -1.25
C SER A 104 -14.28 -7.00 -1.60
N ALA A 105 -12.95 -6.78 -1.64
CA ALA A 105 -12.38 -5.49 -2.00
C ALA A 105 -12.52 -5.22 -3.50
N VAL A 106 -13.02 -4.04 -3.85
CA VAL A 106 -13.21 -3.58 -5.23
C VAL A 106 -12.14 -2.59 -5.69
N GLY A 107 -11.36 -2.05 -4.77
CA GLY A 107 -10.27 -1.13 -5.08
C GLY A 107 -9.40 -0.78 -3.89
N LYS A 108 -8.30 -0.07 -4.17
CA LYS A 108 -7.35 0.43 -3.18
C LYS A 108 -6.85 1.80 -3.57
N ILE A 109 -6.54 2.62 -2.55
CA ILE A 109 -5.91 3.92 -2.71
C ILE A 109 -4.56 3.86 -2.01
N TYR A 110 -3.51 4.21 -2.74
CA TYR A 110 -2.17 4.43 -2.21
C TYR A 110 -1.78 5.89 -2.37
N ALA A 111 -0.98 6.40 -1.44
CA ALA A 111 -0.25 7.64 -1.60
C ALA A 111 1.25 7.37 -1.55
N TYR A 112 2.02 8.09 -2.34
CA TYR A 112 3.47 8.11 -2.28
C TYR A 112 3.94 9.55 -2.12
N THR A 113 4.82 9.81 -1.14
CA THR A 113 5.29 11.15 -0.86
C THR A 113 6.76 11.31 -1.23
N LEU A 114 7.05 12.30 -2.07
CA LEU A 114 8.40 12.78 -2.36
C LEU A 114 8.68 14.00 -1.47
N TYR A 115 9.94 14.21 -1.09
CA TYR A 115 10.39 15.37 -0.34
C TYR A 115 11.51 16.09 -1.11
N THR A 116 11.32 17.36 -1.44
CA THR A 116 12.18 18.09 -2.41
C THR A 116 12.98 19.24 -1.78
N ALA A 117 12.98 19.38 -0.44
CA ALA A 117 13.83 20.38 0.19
C ALA A 117 15.32 20.08 -0.07
N PRO A 118 16.21 21.11 -0.12
CA PRO A 118 17.64 20.91 -0.35
C PRO A 118 18.32 19.99 0.68
N ILE A 119 17.80 19.98 1.91
CA ILE A 119 18.30 19.13 3.02
C ILE A 119 17.15 18.26 3.50
N GLU A 120 17.40 16.94 3.58
CA GLU A 120 16.44 15.99 4.12
C GLU A 120 16.17 16.26 5.61
N SER A 121 14.90 16.35 5.97
CA SER A 121 14.50 16.54 7.36
C SER A 121 14.33 15.19 8.07
N PRO A 122 14.87 15.03 9.31
CA PRO A 122 14.71 13.79 10.09
C PRO A 122 13.25 13.47 10.45
N PHE A 123 12.33 14.46 10.34
CA PHE A 123 10.89 14.24 10.57
C PHE A 123 10.16 13.62 9.39
N TYR A 124 10.79 13.62 8.20
CA TYR A 124 10.17 13.14 6.95
C TYR A 124 10.79 11.85 6.41
N TRP A 125 12.06 11.52 6.75
CA TRP A 125 12.80 10.42 6.11
C TRP A 125 12.12 9.05 6.20
N ASP A 126 11.36 8.81 7.26
CA ASP A 126 10.63 7.54 7.43
C ASP A 126 9.34 7.46 6.58
N TYR A 127 8.93 8.57 5.95
CA TYR A 127 7.64 8.68 5.25
C TYR A 127 7.74 9.23 3.85
N THR A 128 8.95 9.56 3.39
CA THR A 128 9.17 10.20 2.10
C THR A 128 10.36 9.62 1.36
N TRP A 129 10.40 9.87 0.08
CA TRP A 129 11.61 9.71 -0.73
C TRP A 129 12.20 11.09 -1.01
N HIS A 130 13.39 11.35 -0.50
CA HIS A 130 14.09 12.61 -0.72
C HIS A 130 14.66 12.69 -2.14
N ILE A 131 14.24 13.70 -2.88
CA ILE A 131 14.69 14.03 -4.24
C ILE A 131 15.33 15.41 -4.22
N ARG A 132 16.59 15.51 -4.60
CA ARG A 132 17.33 16.79 -4.64
C ARG A 132 17.20 17.51 -5.97
N GLU A 133 16.89 16.77 -7.01
CA GLU A 133 16.71 17.28 -8.36
C GLU A 133 15.38 18.02 -8.47
N VAL A 134 15.40 19.08 -9.29
CA VAL A 134 14.16 19.77 -9.66
C VAL A 134 13.35 18.86 -10.57
N LEU A 135 12.08 18.67 -10.23
CA LEU A 135 11.16 17.83 -11.01
C LEU A 135 10.24 18.68 -11.88
N ASP A 136 10.11 18.32 -13.15
CA ASP A 136 9.06 18.85 -14.04
C ASP A 136 7.73 18.15 -13.72
N LEU A 137 6.93 18.77 -12.86
CA LEU A 137 5.63 18.24 -12.46
C LEU A 137 4.61 18.21 -13.60
N ARG A 138 4.76 19.07 -14.62
CA ARG A 138 3.87 19.05 -15.80
C ARG A 138 4.14 17.82 -16.67
N ALA A 139 5.42 17.49 -16.88
CA ALA A 139 5.81 16.28 -17.58
C ALA A 139 5.34 15.04 -16.80
N MET A 140 5.50 15.03 -15.45
CA MET A 140 5.01 13.95 -14.59
C MET A 140 3.49 13.79 -14.69
N ASP A 141 2.71 14.88 -14.66
CA ASP A 141 1.23 14.81 -14.76
C ASP A 141 0.79 14.29 -16.15
N THR A 142 1.48 14.70 -17.21
CA THR A 142 1.23 14.17 -18.56
C THR A 142 1.48 12.66 -18.62
N ALA A 143 2.60 12.20 -18.06
CA ALA A 143 2.94 10.78 -17.97
C ALA A 143 1.96 10.00 -17.08
N ALA A 144 1.51 10.58 -15.97
CA ALA A 144 0.58 9.97 -15.03
C ALA A 144 -0.74 9.58 -15.70
N ARG A 145 -1.25 10.42 -16.60
CA ARG A 145 -2.48 10.16 -17.36
C ARG A 145 -2.40 8.90 -18.22
N ALA A 146 -1.21 8.59 -18.76
CA ALA A 146 -1.01 7.41 -19.59
C ALA A 146 -1.12 6.09 -18.81
N PHE A 147 -0.93 6.10 -17.49
CA PHE A 147 -1.14 4.93 -16.64
C PHE A 147 -2.62 4.67 -16.31
N CYS A 148 -3.49 5.67 -16.48
CA CYS A 148 -4.92 5.50 -16.20
C CYS A 148 -5.59 4.62 -17.26
N GLY A 149 -6.57 3.81 -16.84
CA GLY A 149 -7.22 2.83 -17.68
C GLY A 149 -6.81 1.41 -17.34
N GLU A 150 -7.23 0.48 -18.20
CA GLU A 150 -6.90 -0.94 -18.07
C GLU A 150 -5.70 -1.27 -18.97
N HIS A 151 -4.61 -1.76 -18.35
CA HIS A 151 -3.38 -2.12 -19.06
C HIS A 151 -2.79 -3.42 -18.51
N ASP A 152 -1.95 -4.07 -19.31
CA ASP A 152 -1.07 -5.13 -18.82
C ASP A 152 0.19 -4.52 -18.18
N PHE A 153 0.22 -4.52 -16.85
CA PHE A 153 1.31 -3.93 -16.06
C PHE A 153 2.47 -4.92 -15.78
N ARG A 154 2.70 -5.93 -16.64
CA ARG A 154 3.81 -6.89 -16.44
C ARG A 154 5.19 -6.20 -16.35
N GLY A 155 5.43 -5.11 -17.10
CA GLY A 155 6.64 -4.29 -17.04
C GLY A 155 6.77 -3.45 -15.76
N PHE A 156 5.69 -3.34 -14.99
CA PHE A 156 5.63 -2.61 -13.71
C PHE A 156 5.48 -3.55 -12.52
N MET A 157 5.99 -4.77 -12.61
CA MET A 157 5.95 -5.78 -11.56
C MET A 157 7.36 -6.32 -11.30
N SER A 158 7.66 -6.54 -10.00
CA SER A 158 8.86 -7.29 -9.62
C SER A 158 8.63 -8.81 -9.75
N THR A 159 9.70 -9.56 -9.99
CA THR A 159 9.69 -11.03 -10.02
C THR A 159 9.31 -11.62 -8.66
N GLY A 160 8.92 -12.90 -8.63
CA GLY A 160 8.58 -13.63 -7.40
C GLY A 160 7.12 -13.58 -6.99
N SER A 161 6.22 -13.04 -7.82
CA SER A 161 4.78 -13.05 -7.58
C SER A 161 4.08 -14.03 -8.51
N ALA A 162 3.38 -15.03 -7.94
CA ALA A 162 2.52 -15.95 -8.71
C ALA A 162 1.12 -15.32 -8.87
N VAL A 163 0.94 -14.46 -9.88
CA VAL A 163 -0.38 -13.89 -10.23
C VAL A 163 -0.93 -14.56 -11.48
N LYS A 164 -2.25 -14.72 -11.55
CA LYS A 164 -2.93 -15.30 -12.72
C LYS A 164 -3.03 -14.33 -13.91
N SER A 165 -3.04 -13.02 -13.61
CA SER A 165 -3.13 -11.95 -14.60
C SER A 165 -2.33 -10.75 -14.13
N THR A 166 -1.66 -10.09 -15.06
CA THR A 166 -0.94 -8.83 -14.86
C THR A 166 -1.74 -7.61 -15.29
N VAL A 167 -2.94 -7.83 -15.84
CA VAL A 167 -3.87 -6.76 -16.21
C VAL A 167 -4.45 -6.12 -14.95
N ARG A 168 -4.35 -4.78 -14.86
CA ARG A 168 -4.93 -3.96 -13.78
C ARG A 168 -5.58 -2.72 -14.37
N ARG A 169 -6.51 -2.15 -13.61
CA ARG A 169 -7.12 -0.87 -13.94
C ARG A 169 -6.73 0.18 -12.91
N ILE A 170 -6.13 1.26 -13.36
CA ILE A 170 -5.90 2.46 -12.58
C ILE A 170 -7.05 3.43 -12.89
N ASP A 171 -7.83 3.76 -11.86
CA ASP A 171 -8.98 4.66 -11.99
C ASP A 171 -8.52 6.13 -12.00
N THR A 172 -7.55 6.47 -11.14
CA THR A 172 -6.96 7.81 -11.03
C THR A 172 -5.50 7.74 -10.59
N LEU A 173 -4.69 8.67 -11.09
CA LEU A 173 -3.33 8.94 -10.64
C LEU A 173 -3.12 10.45 -10.68
N THR A 174 -3.02 11.07 -9.50
CA THR A 174 -2.87 12.53 -9.34
C THR A 174 -1.54 12.87 -8.68
N ILE A 175 -1.02 14.04 -9.01
CA ILE A 175 0.20 14.60 -8.44
C ILE A 175 -0.14 15.96 -7.88
N GLU A 176 0.06 16.14 -6.58
CA GLU A 176 -0.23 17.37 -5.84
C GLU A 176 1.07 17.96 -5.28
N ASP A 177 1.31 19.23 -5.58
CA ASP A 177 2.46 19.98 -5.08
C ASP A 177 2.08 20.70 -3.77
N HIS A 178 2.68 20.23 -2.70
CA HIS A 178 2.57 20.83 -1.36
C HIS A 178 3.96 21.24 -0.86
N SER A 179 4.80 21.73 -1.76
CA SER A 179 6.24 22.02 -1.52
C SER A 179 6.58 22.34 -0.05
N PRO A 180 7.54 21.65 0.55
CA PRO A 180 8.52 20.76 -0.10
C PRO A 180 8.05 19.31 -0.32
N GLU A 181 6.82 18.96 -0.03
CA GLU A 181 6.24 17.64 -0.26
C GLU A 181 5.50 17.62 -1.59
N ILE A 182 5.71 16.53 -2.39
CA ILE A 182 4.92 16.24 -3.58
C ILE A 182 4.24 14.90 -3.32
N GLN A 183 2.91 14.86 -3.39
CA GLN A 183 2.12 13.67 -3.14
C GLN A 183 1.57 13.09 -4.45
N LEU A 184 1.87 11.83 -4.72
CA LEU A 184 1.26 11.04 -5.76
C LEU A 184 0.17 10.17 -5.14
N THR A 185 -1.09 10.29 -5.61
CA THR A 185 -2.20 9.45 -5.15
C THR A 185 -2.70 8.59 -6.29
N ILE A 186 -2.73 7.27 -6.09
CA ILE A 186 -3.13 6.29 -7.08
C ILE A 186 -4.27 5.42 -6.56
N GLN A 187 -5.36 5.33 -7.34
CA GLN A 187 -6.49 4.45 -7.09
C GLN A 187 -6.63 3.45 -8.23
N GLY A 188 -6.93 2.19 -7.89
CA GLY A 188 -7.19 1.15 -8.89
C GLY A 188 -7.83 -0.08 -8.28
N ASN A 189 -8.22 -1.04 -9.14
CA ASN A 189 -8.88 -2.27 -8.75
C ASN A 189 -7.96 -3.25 -7.98
N GLY A 190 -6.64 -3.04 -8.08
CA GLY A 190 -5.61 -3.84 -7.42
C GLY A 190 -4.25 -3.52 -8.00
N PHE A 191 -3.20 -3.92 -7.28
CA PHE A 191 -1.82 -3.63 -7.68
C PHE A 191 -0.97 -4.89 -7.64
N LEU A 192 -0.02 -4.99 -8.57
CA LEU A 192 0.99 -6.05 -8.62
C LEU A 192 2.10 -5.76 -7.60
N TYR A 193 2.97 -6.74 -7.40
CA TYR A 193 4.13 -6.61 -6.51
C TYR A 193 5.02 -5.45 -6.95
N ASN A 194 5.26 -4.51 -6.06
CA ASN A 194 6.00 -3.24 -6.28
C ASN A 194 5.40 -2.28 -7.33
N MET A 195 4.23 -2.56 -7.90
CA MET A 195 3.69 -1.80 -9.04
C MET A 195 3.63 -0.28 -8.77
N VAL A 196 3.05 0.15 -7.65
CA VAL A 196 2.94 1.59 -7.33
C VAL A 196 4.33 2.22 -7.19
N ARG A 197 5.29 1.53 -6.58
CA ARG A 197 6.66 2.02 -6.42
C ARG A 197 7.41 2.14 -7.75
N ILE A 198 7.20 1.20 -8.66
CA ILE A 198 7.80 1.23 -10.01
C ILE A 198 7.18 2.36 -10.83
N ILE A 199 5.85 2.54 -10.80
CA ILE A 199 5.17 3.68 -11.43
C ILE A 199 5.72 5.00 -10.89
N THR A 200 5.85 5.13 -9.56
CA THR A 200 6.41 6.33 -8.94
C THR A 200 7.85 6.59 -9.39
N GLY A 201 8.71 5.57 -9.39
CA GLY A 201 10.10 5.72 -9.87
C GLY A 201 10.17 6.11 -11.34
N THR A 202 9.24 5.63 -12.17
CA THR A 202 9.13 6.00 -13.58
C THR A 202 8.70 7.47 -13.73
N LEU A 203 7.69 7.90 -12.96
CA LEU A 203 7.26 9.30 -12.96
C LEU A 203 8.36 10.25 -12.49
N VAL A 204 9.12 9.86 -11.46
CA VAL A 204 10.30 10.65 -11.02
C VAL A 204 11.35 10.72 -12.14
N ALA A 205 11.61 9.62 -12.85
CA ALA A 205 12.51 9.63 -14.00
C ALA A 205 12.02 10.56 -15.13
N VAL A 206 10.70 10.65 -15.33
CA VAL A 206 10.10 11.62 -16.25
C VAL A 206 10.31 13.05 -15.74
N GLY A 207 10.04 13.32 -14.46
CA GLY A 207 10.26 14.64 -13.85
C GLY A 207 11.71 15.12 -13.93
N MET A 208 12.66 14.18 -13.91
CA MET A 208 14.11 14.45 -14.11
C MET A 208 14.52 14.56 -15.60
N GLY A 209 13.59 14.39 -16.54
CA GLY A 209 13.89 14.40 -17.99
C GLY A 209 14.67 13.17 -18.49
N LYS A 210 14.76 12.08 -17.71
CA LYS A 210 15.44 10.84 -18.09
C LYS A 210 14.58 9.94 -18.98
N ILE A 211 13.26 10.05 -18.86
CA ILE A 211 12.24 9.39 -19.68
C ILE A 211 11.32 10.50 -20.19
N LYS A 212 10.91 10.43 -21.44
CA LYS A 212 9.94 11.39 -21.97
C LYS A 212 8.51 10.96 -21.61
N ALA A 213 7.64 11.92 -21.33
CA ALA A 213 6.25 11.63 -20.98
C ALA A 213 5.49 10.91 -22.12
N GLU A 214 5.79 11.25 -23.37
CA GLU A 214 5.21 10.63 -24.56
C GLU A 214 5.63 9.17 -24.78
N ASP A 215 6.72 8.70 -24.17
CA ASP A 215 7.18 7.33 -24.31
C ASP A 215 6.43 6.34 -23.37
N ILE A 216 5.73 6.86 -22.35
CA ILE A 216 5.06 6.01 -21.34
C ILE A 216 4.06 5.02 -21.95
N PRO A 217 3.19 5.35 -22.91
CA PRO A 217 2.31 4.37 -23.53
C PRO A 217 3.08 3.20 -24.15
N GLY A 218 4.17 3.48 -24.87
CA GLY A 218 5.04 2.47 -25.48
C GLY A 218 5.75 1.60 -24.43
N ILE A 219 6.19 2.19 -23.30
CA ILE A 219 6.79 1.45 -22.19
C ILE A 219 5.78 0.49 -21.54
N ILE A 220 4.53 0.92 -21.35
CA ILE A 220 3.46 0.06 -20.83
C ILE A 220 3.20 -1.10 -21.79
N GLU A 221 3.05 -0.81 -23.08
CA GLU A 221 2.75 -1.80 -24.13
C GLU A 221 3.89 -2.82 -24.28
N SER A 222 5.15 -2.40 -24.20
CA SER A 222 6.32 -3.27 -24.32
C SER A 222 6.33 -4.36 -23.24
N GLY A 223 5.83 -4.04 -22.05
CA GLY A 223 5.89 -4.93 -20.89
C GLY A 223 7.31 -5.19 -20.38
N ASP A 224 8.29 -4.42 -20.87
CA ASP A 224 9.69 -4.55 -20.51
C ASP A 224 9.98 -3.75 -19.22
N ARG A 225 10.39 -4.46 -18.16
CA ARG A 225 10.70 -3.87 -16.85
C ARG A 225 11.89 -2.89 -16.91
N GLU A 226 12.84 -3.10 -17.83
CA GLU A 226 14.06 -2.31 -17.91
C GLU A 226 13.82 -0.90 -18.49
N GLN A 227 12.74 -0.72 -19.25
CA GLN A 227 12.34 0.58 -19.77
C GLN A 227 11.67 1.48 -18.73
N GLY A 228 11.15 0.90 -17.65
CA GLY A 228 10.59 1.66 -16.53
C GLY A 228 11.66 2.20 -15.59
N GLY A 229 11.26 3.14 -14.73
CA GLY A 229 12.11 3.70 -13.68
C GLY A 229 12.48 2.68 -12.59
N ILE A 230 13.34 3.10 -11.67
CA ILE A 230 13.69 2.30 -10.50
C ILE A 230 12.46 1.99 -9.63
N THR A 231 12.56 0.97 -8.78
CA THR A 231 11.57 0.76 -7.73
C THR A 231 11.80 1.81 -6.64
N ALA A 232 10.88 2.75 -6.50
CA ALA A 232 10.96 3.80 -5.49
C ALA A 232 11.08 3.22 -4.07
N PRO A 233 11.78 3.88 -3.12
CA PRO A 233 11.93 3.41 -1.75
C PRO A 233 10.59 3.10 -1.06
N ALA A 234 10.58 2.10 -0.18
CA ALA A 234 9.33 1.62 0.43
C ALA A 234 8.70 2.64 1.38
N GLN A 235 9.52 3.38 2.11
CA GLN A 235 9.08 4.31 3.15
C GLN A 235 8.23 5.48 2.63
N GLY A 236 8.33 5.84 1.35
CA GLY A 236 7.45 6.86 0.76
C GLY A 236 6.03 6.36 0.49
N LEU A 237 5.80 5.03 0.51
CA LEU A 237 4.51 4.42 0.13
C LEU A 237 3.61 4.16 1.34
N MET A 238 2.34 4.52 1.19
CA MET A 238 1.30 4.31 2.21
C MET A 238 0.00 3.83 1.60
N LEU A 239 -0.52 2.69 2.08
CA LEU A 239 -1.90 2.26 1.79
C LEU A 239 -2.88 3.16 2.54
N LYS A 240 -3.57 4.03 1.82
CA LYS A 240 -4.53 4.99 2.40
C LYS A 240 -5.86 4.35 2.71
N LYS A 241 -6.38 3.51 1.81
CA LYS A 241 -7.72 2.94 1.95
C LYS A 241 -7.90 1.68 1.11
N VAL A 242 -8.68 0.73 1.63
CA VAL A 242 -9.26 -0.39 0.88
C VAL A 242 -10.73 -0.06 0.65
N ILE A 243 -11.20 -0.20 -0.58
CA ILE A 243 -12.57 0.13 -1.01
C ILE A 243 -13.36 -1.15 -1.12
N TYR A 244 -14.56 -1.17 -0.53
CA TYR A 244 -15.56 -2.22 -0.62
C TYR A 244 -16.83 -1.67 -1.25
N SER A 245 -17.62 -2.52 -1.95
CA SER A 245 -18.97 -2.18 -2.37
C SER A 245 -19.84 -1.89 -1.14
N GLN A 246 -20.69 -0.88 -1.23
CA GLN A 246 -21.70 -0.59 -0.23
C GLN A 246 -22.82 -1.63 -0.28
#